data_6bfe0de691b000a73c4809407e86fd90
#
_entry.id   6bfe0de691b000a73c4809407e86fd90
#
_cell.length_a   1.000
_cell.length_b   1.000
_cell.length_c   1.000
_cell.angle_alpha   90.00
_cell.angle_beta   90.00
_cell.angle_gamma   90.00
#
_symmetry.space_group_name_H-M   'P 1'
#
loop_
_entity.id
_entity.type
_entity.pdbx_description
1 polymer ?
#
loop_
_entity_poly.entity_id
_entity_poly.type
_entity_poly.pdbx_seq_one_letter_code
_entity_poly.pdbx_strand_id
1 'polypeptide(L)'
;MKNQIIYVDPTTLIENQVVTEIYPVTENYQSILENIKAMGVLEPLLVDEHNVVISGNLRRQIAIELGITSVPVIVCDNGGLDTDAQKLKAVSHAQQRIKTYSQLFKEYEILNELYPVKKGERTDLDPAKKSKKEKRDSLNISKAKLGMLKSIKELATELYSEDTAEYKNVWNEVDTQKASLNRIVKGLKRTKIERANNDFIPSSYEVIAERIKIYNKSCEQMLEIEDGEIACIITSPPYFQMRDYGTGVDQRGLEKDVDSFIKGLVSDFRDCKRVLADDGSLWVNLGEAVIDGHYNAIPHKFVLAMMEDGWIFNDEIIWVKNNPVFTQAKRTVRAHEYIFHFVKSSNYKYDISWLSNLSDPNDLISYGTSGKISNLMSSMDFRENIIRTNSNNMEKLRRECSDKGFHLTHGAAFPLTIPLILILTTTSLQSGDTVLDIYSGTATTGEAAAMTGRKYIGYEIKPEYIMASEVRLAEYLGNDDSNLLAA
;
A
#
# COMPACT_ATOMS: atom_id res chain seq x y z
N MET A 1 -49.77 3.16 -28.79
CA MET A 1 -49.90 4.54 -29.34
C MET A 1 -48.51 5.09 -29.55
N LYS A 2 -48.19 5.55 -30.77
CA LYS A 2 -46.81 5.92 -31.17
C LYS A 2 -46.45 7.27 -30.56
N ASN A 3 -45.33 7.34 -29.85
CA ASN A 3 -44.46 8.47 -29.45
C ASN A 3 -44.93 9.86 -29.93
N GLN A 4 -46.09 10.32 -29.47
CA GLN A 4 -46.56 11.66 -29.77
C GLN A 4 -45.93 12.62 -28.75
N ILE A 5 -45.29 13.69 -29.25
CA ILE A 5 -44.79 14.74 -28.39
C ILE A 5 -45.98 15.59 -27.97
N ILE A 6 -46.17 15.75 -26.67
CA ILE A 6 -47.13 16.70 -26.09
C ILE A 6 -46.34 17.74 -25.27
N TYR A 7 -46.97 18.88 -25.01
CA TYR A 7 -46.33 19.95 -24.24
C TYR A 7 -47.08 20.11 -22.90
N VAL A 8 -46.31 20.09 -21.82
CA VAL A 8 -46.85 20.16 -20.46
C VAL A 8 -46.08 21.17 -19.59
N ASP A 9 -46.70 21.70 -18.59
CA ASP A 9 -46.03 22.51 -17.58
C ASP A 9 -45.03 21.65 -16.78
N PRO A 10 -43.73 21.98 -16.75
CA PRO A 10 -42.72 21.18 -16.05
C PRO A 10 -42.93 21.06 -14.53
N THR A 11 -43.74 21.96 -13.93
CA THR A 11 -44.10 21.89 -12.52
C THR A 11 -45.10 20.76 -12.22
N THR A 12 -45.83 20.30 -13.21
CA THR A 12 -46.79 19.18 -13.09
C THR A 12 -46.13 17.83 -13.18
N LEU A 13 -44.85 17.77 -13.55
CA LEU A 13 -44.09 16.55 -13.67
C LEU A 13 -43.49 16.16 -12.32
N ILE A 14 -43.50 14.87 -12.04
CA ILE A 14 -42.99 14.30 -10.78
C ILE A 14 -41.54 13.85 -10.99
N GLU A 15 -40.65 14.27 -10.10
CA GLU A 15 -39.25 13.85 -10.10
C GLU A 15 -39.11 12.37 -9.78
N ASN A 16 -38.30 11.66 -10.56
CA ASN A 16 -37.93 10.29 -10.27
C ASN A 16 -36.71 10.28 -9.33
N GLN A 17 -36.93 10.04 -8.06
CA GLN A 17 -35.90 10.02 -7.03
C GLN A 17 -34.83 8.95 -7.30
N VAL A 18 -35.19 7.79 -7.82
CA VAL A 18 -34.22 6.71 -8.17
C VAL A 18 -33.22 7.21 -9.21
N VAL A 19 -33.68 7.97 -10.22
CA VAL A 19 -32.78 8.54 -11.24
C VAL A 19 -31.87 9.59 -10.61
N THR A 20 -32.38 10.42 -9.73
CA THR A 20 -31.60 11.47 -9.06
C THR A 20 -30.58 10.91 -8.09
N GLU A 21 -30.89 9.82 -7.39
CA GLU A 21 -29.97 9.13 -6.50
C GLU A 21 -28.78 8.47 -7.25
N ILE A 22 -29.03 7.90 -8.43
CA ILE A 22 -27.99 7.29 -9.27
C ILE A 22 -27.16 8.36 -9.99
N TYR A 23 -27.83 9.40 -10.51
CA TYR A 23 -27.27 10.43 -11.38
C TYR A 23 -27.48 11.82 -10.78
N PRO A 24 -26.77 12.17 -9.71
CA PRO A 24 -26.89 13.51 -9.11
C PRO A 24 -26.48 14.58 -10.13
N VAL A 25 -27.16 15.70 -10.05
CA VAL A 25 -27.00 16.86 -10.92
C VAL A 25 -25.68 17.56 -10.60
N THR A 26 -24.60 17.31 -11.34
CA THR A 26 -23.34 18.01 -11.03
C THR A 26 -22.50 18.38 -12.26
N GLU A 27 -22.16 17.46 -13.16
CA GLU A 27 -21.08 17.74 -14.10
C GLU A 27 -21.47 18.50 -15.38
N ASN A 28 -22.73 18.49 -15.80
CA ASN A 28 -23.19 19.14 -17.03
C ASN A 28 -24.24 20.22 -16.80
N TYR A 29 -24.50 20.59 -15.55
CA TYR A 29 -25.58 21.52 -15.22
C TYR A 29 -25.42 22.84 -15.96
N GLN A 30 -24.26 23.50 -15.85
CA GLN A 30 -24.02 24.81 -16.44
C GLN A 30 -24.17 24.81 -17.97
N SER A 31 -23.61 23.79 -18.62
CA SER A 31 -23.70 23.62 -20.08
C SER A 31 -25.15 23.39 -20.56
N ILE A 32 -25.91 22.58 -19.84
CA ILE A 32 -27.32 22.33 -20.14
C ILE A 32 -28.18 23.57 -19.84
N LEU A 33 -27.89 24.28 -18.75
CA LEU A 33 -28.54 25.54 -18.41
C LEU A 33 -28.38 26.60 -19.52
N GLU A 34 -27.13 26.78 -20.02
CA GLU A 34 -26.85 27.73 -21.12
C GLU A 34 -27.56 27.34 -22.41
N ASN A 35 -27.58 26.03 -22.75
CA ASN A 35 -28.30 25.54 -23.89
C ASN A 35 -29.81 25.76 -23.79
N ILE A 36 -30.41 25.47 -22.65
CA ILE A 36 -31.86 25.66 -22.44
C ILE A 36 -32.20 27.14 -22.40
N LYS A 37 -31.35 28.02 -21.86
CA LYS A 37 -31.53 29.48 -21.93
C LYS A 37 -31.56 29.98 -23.38
N ALA A 38 -30.67 29.44 -24.22
CA ALA A 38 -30.52 29.90 -25.59
C ALA A 38 -31.61 29.35 -26.54
N MET A 39 -32.03 28.11 -26.37
CA MET A 39 -32.83 27.38 -27.34
C MET A 39 -34.12 26.74 -26.79
N GLY A 40 -34.37 26.87 -25.50
CA GLY A 40 -35.44 26.13 -24.82
C GLY A 40 -35.14 24.63 -24.68
N VAL A 41 -36.09 23.86 -24.20
CA VAL A 41 -35.97 22.41 -24.05
C VAL A 41 -36.29 21.75 -25.40
N LEU A 42 -35.28 21.49 -26.22
CA LEU A 42 -35.43 20.90 -27.56
C LEU A 42 -35.70 19.39 -27.54
N GLU A 43 -35.01 18.69 -26.65
CA GLU A 43 -35.13 17.24 -26.52
C GLU A 43 -36.24 16.87 -25.53
N PRO A 44 -37.28 16.12 -25.99
CA PRO A 44 -38.41 15.78 -25.12
C PRO A 44 -37.99 15.02 -23.87
N LEU A 45 -38.66 15.30 -22.76
CA LEU A 45 -38.56 14.48 -21.55
C LEU A 45 -39.35 13.19 -21.75
N LEU A 46 -38.87 12.10 -21.22
CA LEU A 46 -39.62 10.85 -21.15
C LEU A 46 -40.34 10.77 -19.82
N VAL A 47 -41.65 10.59 -19.84
CA VAL A 47 -42.50 10.46 -18.66
C VAL A 47 -43.36 9.20 -18.74
N ASP A 48 -43.83 8.70 -17.61
CA ASP A 48 -44.86 7.66 -17.61
C ASP A 48 -46.28 8.26 -17.64
N GLU A 49 -47.28 7.42 -17.64
CA GLU A 49 -48.71 7.79 -17.65
C GLU A 49 -49.14 8.57 -16.39
N HIS A 50 -48.31 8.56 -15.32
CA HIS A 50 -48.52 9.30 -14.06
C HIS A 50 -47.69 10.57 -13.96
N ASN A 51 -47.08 11.02 -15.07
CA ASN A 51 -46.20 12.19 -15.14
C ASN A 51 -44.88 12.03 -14.38
N VAL A 52 -44.45 10.83 -13.98
CA VAL A 52 -43.14 10.61 -13.37
C VAL A 52 -42.08 10.65 -14.46
N VAL A 53 -41.04 11.47 -14.27
CA VAL A 53 -39.96 11.65 -15.24
C VAL A 53 -39.03 10.43 -15.26
N ILE A 54 -39.05 9.69 -16.36
CA ILE A 54 -38.18 8.54 -16.63
C ILE A 54 -36.78 9.01 -17.06
N SER A 55 -36.74 10.06 -17.91
CA SER A 55 -35.50 10.68 -18.37
C SER A 55 -35.72 12.17 -18.58
N GLY A 56 -34.76 12.98 -18.07
CA GLY A 56 -34.76 14.43 -18.22
C GLY A 56 -35.02 15.20 -16.93
N ASN A 57 -34.85 14.62 -15.73
CA ASN A 57 -35.01 15.33 -14.46
C ASN A 57 -34.25 16.65 -14.42
N LEU A 58 -32.99 16.68 -14.89
CA LEU A 58 -32.19 17.90 -14.97
C LEU A 58 -32.81 18.95 -15.87
N ARG A 59 -33.28 18.54 -17.08
CA ARG A 59 -33.96 19.46 -18.02
C ARG A 59 -35.24 20.01 -17.41
N ARG A 60 -36.01 19.18 -16.70
CA ARG A 60 -37.19 19.59 -15.95
C ARG A 60 -36.84 20.65 -14.88
N GLN A 61 -35.84 20.36 -14.05
CA GLN A 61 -35.40 21.25 -12.99
C GLN A 61 -34.96 22.61 -13.55
N ILE A 62 -34.13 22.61 -14.58
CA ILE A 62 -33.67 23.86 -15.23
C ILE A 62 -34.84 24.62 -15.87
N ALA A 63 -35.79 23.91 -16.49
CA ALA A 63 -36.96 24.55 -17.05
C ALA A 63 -37.81 25.29 -15.97
N ILE A 64 -37.98 24.69 -14.80
CA ILE A 64 -38.65 25.32 -13.65
C ILE A 64 -37.88 26.54 -13.15
N GLU A 65 -36.56 26.42 -12.99
CA GLU A 65 -35.68 27.53 -12.56
C GLU A 65 -35.70 28.71 -13.52
N LEU A 66 -35.83 28.44 -14.81
CA LEU A 66 -35.91 29.49 -15.86
C LEU A 66 -37.33 30.02 -16.07
N GLY A 67 -38.31 29.50 -15.37
CA GLY A 67 -39.72 29.92 -15.53
C GLY A 67 -40.33 29.49 -16.87
N ILE A 68 -39.82 28.44 -17.50
CA ILE A 68 -40.38 27.89 -18.76
C ILE A 68 -41.71 27.21 -18.41
N THR A 69 -42.78 27.69 -19.01
CA THR A 69 -44.15 27.24 -18.71
C THR A 69 -44.59 26.01 -19.49
N SER A 70 -43.79 25.56 -20.49
CA SER A 70 -44.16 24.43 -21.32
C SER A 70 -42.94 23.69 -21.87
N VAL A 71 -42.85 22.39 -21.65
CA VAL A 71 -41.77 21.54 -22.10
C VAL A 71 -42.28 20.35 -22.94
N PRO A 72 -41.57 19.91 -23.98
CA PRO A 72 -41.96 18.75 -24.75
C PRO A 72 -41.77 17.46 -23.94
N VAL A 73 -42.76 16.58 -23.92
CA VAL A 73 -42.68 15.26 -23.29
C VAL A 73 -43.19 14.17 -24.23
N ILE A 74 -42.67 12.98 -24.05
CA ILE A 74 -43.16 11.75 -24.67
C ILE A 74 -43.65 10.85 -23.53
N VAL A 75 -44.91 10.46 -23.58
CA VAL A 75 -45.49 9.52 -22.62
C VAL A 75 -45.18 8.09 -23.05
N CYS A 76 -44.50 7.36 -22.18
CA CYS A 76 -44.20 5.95 -22.36
C CYS A 76 -45.27 5.11 -21.66
N ASP A 77 -45.97 4.26 -22.43
CA ASP A 77 -46.91 3.28 -21.85
C ASP A 77 -46.13 2.18 -21.14
N ASN A 78 -46.22 2.11 -19.83
CA ASN A 78 -45.36 1.24 -19.02
C ASN A 78 -45.93 0.85 -17.65
N GLY A 79 -47.22 0.61 -17.56
CA GLY A 79 -47.79 -0.21 -16.49
C GLY A 79 -47.45 0.14 -15.05
N GLY A 80 -47.77 1.36 -14.64
CA GLY A 80 -48.04 1.64 -13.24
C GLY A 80 -46.90 2.29 -12.40
N LEU A 81 -47.32 2.79 -11.23
CA LEU A 81 -46.50 3.40 -10.17
C LEU A 81 -45.56 2.39 -9.43
N ASP A 82 -45.35 1.19 -10.00
CA ASP A 82 -44.48 0.21 -9.38
C ASP A 82 -43.04 0.70 -9.33
N THR A 83 -42.52 0.81 -8.11
CA THR A 83 -41.14 1.26 -7.81
C THR A 83 -40.09 0.43 -8.58
N ASP A 84 -40.34 -0.86 -8.77
CA ASP A 84 -39.42 -1.77 -9.47
C ASP A 84 -39.41 -1.50 -10.98
N ALA A 85 -40.55 -1.20 -11.57
CA ALA A 85 -40.63 -0.78 -12.96
C ALA A 85 -39.92 0.57 -13.18
N GLN A 86 -40.04 1.52 -12.26
CA GLN A 86 -39.31 2.80 -12.33
C GLN A 86 -37.80 2.59 -12.21
N LYS A 87 -37.33 1.71 -11.31
CA LYS A 87 -35.92 1.34 -11.17
C LYS A 87 -35.37 0.74 -12.45
N LEU A 88 -36.09 -0.21 -13.03
CA LEU A 88 -35.68 -0.88 -14.28
C LEU A 88 -35.59 0.10 -15.46
N LYS A 89 -36.52 1.04 -15.55
CA LYS A 89 -36.52 2.07 -16.59
C LYS A 89 -35.34 3.03 -16.41
N ALA A 90 -35.07 3.48 -15.17
CA ALA A 90 -33.94 4.33 -14.87
C ALA A 90 -32.63 3.73 -15.35
N VAL A 91 -32.39 2.44 -15.06
CA VAL A 91 -31.21 1.70 -15.50
C VAL A 91 -31.18 1.49 -17.02
N SER A 92 -32.32 1.15 -17.67
CA SER A 92 -32.35 0.84 -19.10
C SER A 92 -32.18 2.09 -19.99
N HIS A 93 -32.76 3.22 -19.61
CA HIS A 93 -32.62 4.46 -20.38
C HIS A 93 -31.24 5.15 -20.18
N ALA A 94 -30.51 4.80 -19.13
CA ALA A 94 -29.18 5.32 -18.89
C ALA A 94 -28.08 4.61 -19.70
N GLN A 95 -28.38 3.62 -20.54
CA GLN A 95 -27.37 2.83 -21.27
C GLN A 95 -26.49 3.64 -22.23
N GLN A 96 -26.96 4.78 -22.70
CA GLN A 96 -26.20 5.64 -23.64
C GLN A 96 -25.30 6.66 -22.97
N ARG A 97 -25.29 6.74 -21.61
CA ARG A 97 -24.47 7.69 -20.86
C ARG A 97 -23.07 7.14 -20.62
N ILE A 98 -22.08 8.03 -20.64
CA ILE A 98 -20.77 7.74 -20.02
C ILE A 98 -21.00 7.74 -18.51
N LYS A 99 -20.73 6.62 -17.85
CA LYS A 99 -21.03 6.40 -16.44
C LYS A 99 -19.76 6.30 -15.63
N THR A 100 -19.80 6.86 -14.43
CA THR A 100 -18.76 6.64 -13.43
C THR A 100 -18.85 5.22 -12.83
N TYR A 101 -17.82 4.79 -12.13
CA TYR A 101 -17.85 3.47 -11.49
C TYR A 101 -18.87 3.38 -10.35
N SER A 102 -19.08 4.47 -9.61
CA SER A 102 -20.11 4.52 -8.55
C SER A 102 -21.51 4.38 -9.14
N GLN A 103 -21.80 5.03 -10.27
CA GLN A 103 -23.07 4.93 -10.98
C GLN A 103 -23.30 3.51 -11.49
N LEU A 104 -22.30 2.90 -12.15
CA LEU A 104 -22.36 1.51 -12.61
C LEU A 104 -22.60 0.53 -11.46
N PHE A 105 -22.01 0.80 -10.31
CA PHE A 105 -22.19 -0.05 -9.14
C PHE A 105 -23.60 0.08 -8.54
N LYS A 106 -24.14 1.29 -8.42
CA LYS A 106 -25.53 1.52 -7.99
C LYS A 106 -26.55 0.84 -8.93
N GLU A 107 -26.36 0.96 -10.25
CA GLU A 107 -27.20 0.23 -11.22
C GLU A 107 -27.12 -1.29 -11.04
N TYR A 108 -25.92 -1.83 -10.78
CA TYR A 108 -25.76 -3.25 -10.50
C TYR A 108 -26.51 -3.67 -9.22
N GLU A 109 -26.50 -2.85 -8.19
CA GLU A 109 -27.25 -3.11 -6.93
C GLU A 109 -28.76 -3.14 -7.21
N ILE A 110 -29.29 -2.17 -7.94
CA ILE A 110 -30.70 -2.13 -8.37
C ILE A 110 -31.06 -3.39 -9.15
N LEU A 111 -30.23 -3.80 -10.10
CA LEU A 111 -30.47 -5.04 -10.86
C LEU A 111 -30.42 -6.29 -9.96
N ASN A 112 -29.68 -6.29 -8.86
CA ASN A 112 -29.69 -7.40 -7.91
C ASN A 112 -30.95 -7.42 -7.03
N GLU A 113 -31.48 -6.26 -6.68
CA GLU A 113 -32.77 -6.15 -5.97
C GLU A 113 -33.93 -6.65 -6.85
N LEU A 114 -33.96 -6.18 -8.11
CA LEU A 114 -35.02 -6.54 -9.06
C LEU A 114 -34.98 -8.01 -9.49
N TYR A 115 -33.79 -8.60 -9.58
CA TYR A 115 -33.58 -9.99 -10.01
C TYR A 115 -32.72 -10.76 -9.00
N PRO A 116 -33.22 -11.06 -7.78
CA PRO A 116 -32.44 -11.77 -6.80
C PRO A 116 -32.14 -13.21 -7.25
N VAL A 117 -30.88 -13.66 -7.05
CA VAL A 117 -30.42 -15.01 -7.42
C VAL A 117 -29.82 -15.66 -6.20
N LYS A 118 -30.39 -16.79 -5.74
CA LYS A 118 -29.87 -17.59 -4.62
C LYS A 118 -28.62 -18.37 -5.06
N LYS A 119 -27.78 -18.75 -4.07
CA LYS A 119 -26.59 -19.56 -4.33
C LYS A 119 -27.02 -20.95 -4.83
N GLY A 120 -26.53 -21.34 -6.02
CA GLY A 120 -26.85 -22.64 -6.65
C GLY A 120 -28.14 -22.64 -7.49
N GLU A 121 -28.84 -21.50 -7.61
CA GLU A 121 -30.05 -21.40 -8.39
C GLU A 121 -29.75 -21.37 -9.89
N ARG A 122 -30.52 -22.13 -10.67
CA ARG A 122 -30.45 -22.17 -12.14
C ARG A 122 -31.36 -21.09 -12.71
N THR A 123 -30.75 -20.04 -13.27
CA THR A 123 -31.48 -18.91 -13.87
C THR A 123 -31.81 -19.13 -15.33
N ASP A 124 -31.21 -20.14 -15.97
CA ASP A 124 -31.47 -20.53 -17.37
C ASP A 124 -32.84 -21.21 -17.54
N LEU A 125 -33.50 -21.61 -16.49
CA LEU A 125 -34.80 -22.24 -16.48
C LEU A 125 -35.97 -21.26 -16.29
N ASP A 126 -35.71 -20.01 -15.97
CA ASP A 126 -36.72 -18.98 -15.70
C ASP A 126 -36.43 -17.71 -16.49
N PRO A 127 -37.16 -17.42 -17.57
CA PRO A 127 -36.97 -16.23 -18.43
C PRO A 127 -37.09 -14.90 -17.67
N ALA A 128 -37.80 -14.88 -16.54
CA ALA A 128 -37.94 -13.68 -15.71
C ALA A 128 -36.70 -13.36 -14.85
N LYS A 129 -35.75 -14.31 -14.75
CA LYS A 129 -34.55 -14.17 -13.92
C LYS A 129 -33.34 -13.83 -14.78
N LYS A 130 -32.54 -12.86 -14.34
CA LYS A 130 -31.24 -12.54 -14.91
C LYS A 130 -30.11 -13.12 -14.08
N SER A 131 -29.21 -13.86 -14.71
CA SER A 131 -28.00 -14.36 -14.07
C SER A 131 -27.07 -13.21 -13.62
N LYS A 132 -26.18 -13.48 -12.68
CA LYS A 132 -25.14 -12.50 -12.28
C LYS A 132 -24.26 -12.08 -13.46
N LYS A 133 -24.09 -12.95 -14.47
CA LYS A 133 -23.34 -12.67 -15.69
C LYS A 133 -24.11 -11.68 -16.56
N GLU A 134 -25.39 -11.94 -16.86
CA GLU A 134 -26.22 -11.07 -17.69
C GLU A 134 -26.39 -9.67 -17.12
N LYS A 135 -26.58 -9.54 -15.81
CA LYS A 135 -26.62 -8.22 -15.13
C LYS A 135 -25.34 -7.44 -15.33
N ARG A 136 -24.20 -8.11 -15.20
CA ARG A 136 -22.87 -7.50 -15.36
C ARG A 136 -22.60 -7.14 -16.81
N ASP A 137 -22.94 -8.04 -17.73
CA ASP A 137 -22.73 -7.84 -19.16
C ASP A 137 -23.61 -6.69 -19.70
N SER A 138 -24.85 -6.52 -19.17
CA SER A 138 -25.71 -5.37 -19.51
C SER A 138 -25.12 -4.02 -19.07
N LEU A 139 -24.23 -4.00 -18.09
CA LEU A 139 -23.53 -2.80 -17.61
C LEU A 139 -22.12 -2.65 -18.18
N ASN A 140 -21.67 -3.58 -19.02
CA ASN A 140 -20.32 -3.63 -19.58
C ASN A 140 -19.22 -3.56 -18.51
N ILE A 141 -19.40 -4.25 -17.37
CA ILE A 141 -18.45 -4.28 -16.26
C ILE A 141 -17.83 -5.67 -16.10
N SER A 142 -16.50 -5.75 -15.99
CA SER A 142 -15.83 -7.03 -15.80
C SER A 142 -16.08 -7.60 -14.38
N LYS A 143 -16.03 -8.94 -14.24
CA LYS A 143 -16.16 -9.62 -12.94
C LYS A 143 -15.15 -9.13 -11.90
N ALA A 144 -13.91 -8.90 -12.33
CA ALA A 144 -12.83 -8.42 -11.45
C ALA A 144 -13.11 -6.99 -10.95
N LYS A 145 -13.49 -6.07 -11.84
CA LYS A 145 -13.84 -4.69 -11.45
C LYS A 145 -15.03 -4.66 -10.50
N LEU A 146 -16.09 -5.40 -10.81
CA LEU A 146 -17.24 -5.49 -9.92
C LEU A 146 -16.88 -6.07 -8.54
N GLY A 147 -16.00 -7.07 -8.50
CA GLY A 147 -15.49 -7.62 -7.23
C GLY A 147 -14.77 -6.55 -6.39
N MET A 148 -13.93 -5.73 -7.02
CA MET A 148 -13.24 -4.62 -6.32
C MET A 148 -14.22 -3.56 -5.84
N LEU A 149 -15.22 -3.15 -6.64
CA LEU A 149 -16.24 -2.17 -6.22
C LEU A 149 -17.06 -2.66 -5.02
N LYS A 150 -17.42 -3.94 -4.98
CA LYS A 150 -18.06 -4.56 -3.81
C LYS A 150 -17.19 -4.47 -2.56
N SER A 151 -15.91 -4.86 -2.70
CA SER A 151 -14.97 -4.77 -1.58
C SER A 151 -14.76 -3.32 -1.11
N ILE A 152 -14.77 -2.35 -2.02
CA ILE A 152 -14.69 -0.92 -1.67
C ILE A 152 -15.92 -0.52 -0.87
N LYS A 153 -17.13 -0.86 -1.32
CA LYS A 153 -18.37 -0.54 -0.57
C LYS A 153 -18.35 -1.15 0.83
N GLU A 154 -18.10 -2.46 0.93
CA GLU A 154 -18.05 -3.19 2.19
C GLU A 154 -17.06 -2.55 3.18
N LEU A 155 -15.83 -2.28 2.74
CA LEU A 155 -14.80 -1.67 3.57
C LEU A 155 -15.10 -0.21 3.91
N ALA A 156 -15.61 0.57 2.96
CA ALA A 156 -15.94 1.98 3.20
C ALA A 156 -17.11 2.10 4.18
N THR A 157 -18.15 1.27 4.05
CA THR A 157 -19.30 1.26 4.98
C THR A 157 -18.90 0.78 6.38
N GLU A 158 -17.92 -0.14 6.48
CA GLU A 158 -17.40 -0.59 7.77
C GLU A 158 -16.56 0.50 8.46
N LEU A 159 -15.79 1.26 7.68
CA LEU A 159 -14.89 2.29 8.20
C LEU A 159 -15.56 3.64 8.44
N TYR A 160 -16.55 3.98 7.64
CA TYR A 160 -17.14 5.33 7.62
C TYR A 160 -18.67 5.22 7.50
N SER A 161 -19.39 6.12 8.15
CA SER A 161 -20.83 6.30 7.89
C SER A 161 -21.03 6.89 6.49
N GLU A 162 -22.05 6.46 5.77
CA GLU A 162 -22.29 6.85 4.35
C GLU A 162 -22.45 8.36 4.14
N ASP A 163 -22.86 9.10 5.17
CA ASP A 163 -23.03 10.56 5.12
C ASP A 163 -21.72 11.35 5.31
N THR A 164 -20.64 10.70 5.73
CA THR A 164 -19.38 11.38 6.04
C THR A 164 -18.62 11.85 4.81
N ALA A 165 -17.78 12.85 4.98
CA ALA A 165 -16.90 13.35 3.93
C ALA A 165 -15.89 12.28 3.47
N GLU A 166 -15.40 11.47 4.40
CA GLU A 166 -14.46 10.38 4.14
C GLU A 166 -15.08 9.32 3.22
N TYR A 167 -16.32 8.89 3.50
CA TYR A 167 -17.03 7.95 2.64
C TYR A 167 -17.23 8.51 1.22
N LYS A 168 -17.66 9.77 1.11
CA LYS A 168 -17.83 10.46 -0.17
C LYS A 168 -16.52 10.61 -0.92
N ASN A 169 -15.41 10.87 -0.23
CA ASN A 169 -14.07 10.95 -0.83
C ASN A 169 -13.61 9.62 -1.42
N VAL A 170 -13.89 8.49 -0.77
CA VAL A 170 -13.58 7.16 -1.33
C VAL A 170 -14.23 6.99 -2.70
N TRP A 171 -15.51 7.32 -2.83
CA TRP A 171 -16.23 7.20 -4.10
C TRP A 171 -15.77 8.23 -5.14
N ASN A 172 -15.40 9.43 -4.72
CA ASN A 172 -14.80 10.43 -5.60
C ASN A 172 -13.44 9.95 -6.16
N GLU A 173 -12.60 9.29 -5.38
CA GLU A 173 -11.37 8.67 -5.89
C GLU A 173 -11.66 7.55 -6.89
N VAL A 174 -12.67 6.72 -6.64
CA VAL A 174 -13.14 5.68 -7.55
C VAL A 174 -13.56 6.28 -8.90
N ASP A 175 -14.36 7.34 -8.89
CA ASP A 175 -14.95 7.95 -10.07
C ASP A 175 -13.96 8.79 -10.86
N THR A 176 -13.07 9.51 -10.19
CA THR A 176 -12.01 10.31 -10.83
C THR A 176 -10.84 9.48 -11.34
N GLN A 177 -10.79 8.18 -11.00
CA GLN A 177 -9.72 7.25 -11.39
C GLN A 177 -8.31 7.72 -11.06
N LYS A 178 -8.15 8.63 -10.08
CA LYS A 178 -6.85 9.09 -9.58
C LYS A 178 -5.99 7.94 -9.02
N ALA A 179 -6.65 6.89 -8.53
CA ALA A 179 -6.00 5.66 -8.10
C ALA A 179 -6.67 4.44 -8.74
N SER A 180 -5.93 3.34 -8.94
CA SER A 180 -6.54 2.08 -9.39
C SER A 180 -7.46 1.52 -8.30
N LEU A 181 -8.55 0.83 -8.70
CA LEU A 181 -9.47 0.19 -7.74
C LEU A 181 -8.75 -0.73 -6.74
N ASN A 182 -7.71 -1.44 -7.19
CA ASN A 182 -6.91 -2.30 -6.32
C ASN A 182 -6.13 -1.50 -5.28
N ARG A 183 -5.63 -0.31 -5.62
CA ARG A 183 -4.94 0.59 -4.67
C ARG A 183 -5.92 1.10 -3.60
N ILE A 184 -7.13 1.48 -4.00
CA ILE A 184 -8.19 1.92 -3.07
C ILE A 184 -8.57 0.78 -2.11
N VAL A 185 -8.81 -0.43 -2.62
CA VAL A 185 -9.10 -1.61 -1.77
C VAL A 185 -7.98 -1.87 -0.76
N LYS A 186 -6.72 -1.80 -1.21
CA LYS A 186 -5.56 -1.99 -0.31
C LYS A 186 -5.46 -0.89 0.75
N GLY A 187 -5.72 0.37 0.37
CA GLY A 187 -5.77 1.50 1.29
C GLY A 187 -6.82 1.29 2.38
N LEU A 188 -8.06 1.00 2.00
CA LEU A 188 -9.15 0.76 2.96
C LEU A 188 -8.88 -0.43 3.90
N LYS A 189 -8.33 -1.54 3.39
CA LYS A 189 -7.91 -2.67 4.23
C LYS A 189 -6.84 -2.26 5.24
N ARG A 190 -5.88 -1.44 4.83
CA ARG A 190 -4.85 -0.90 5.70
C ARG A 190 -5.46 -0.03 6.80
N THR A 191 -6.33 0.92 6.44
CA THR A 191 -7.03 1.78 7.42
C THR A 191 -7.85 0.96 8.42
N LYS A 192 -8.52 -0.12 7.97
CA LYS A 192 -9.23 -1.03 8.86
C LYS A 192 -8.30 -1.69 9.87
N ILE A 193 -7.14 -2.18 9.42
CA ILE A 193 -6.12 -2.78 10.29
C ILE A 193 -5.57 -1.74 11.27
N GLU A 194 -5.25 -0.53 10.79
CA GLU A 194 -4.74 0.55 11.63
C GLU A 194 -5.73 0.96 12.72
N ARG A 195 -7.04 1.03 12.42
CA ARG A 195 -8.07 1.27 13.44
C ARG A 195 -8.18 0.14 14.46
N ALA A 196 -8.15 -1.12 14.00
CA ALA A 196 -8.17 -2.28 14.92
C ALA A 196 -6.93 -2.32 15.82
N ASN A 197 -5.78 -1.85 15.33
CA ASN A 197 -4.56 -1.77 16.09
C ASN A 197 -4.54 -0.61 17.11
N ASN A 198 -5.23 0.52 16.84
CA ASN A 198 -5.19 1.70 17.71
C ASN A 198 -5.59 1.42 19.16
N ASP A 199 -6.49 0.46 19.40
CA ASP A 199 -6.90 0.07 20.75
C ASP A 199 -5.89 -0.87 21.43
N PHE A 200 -4.97 -1.49 20.70
CA PHE A 200 -4.03 -2.48 21.20
C PHE A 200 -2.58 -1.96 21.24
N ILE A 201 -2.18 -1.17 20.25
CA ILE A 201 -0.79 -0.68 20.15
C ILE A 201 -0.64 0.59 20.98
N PRO A 202 0.29 0.62 21.96
CA PRO A 202 0.56 1.79 22.75
C PRO A 202 1.15 2.94 21.90
N SER A 203 1.07 4.16 22.39
CA SER A 203 1.64 5.34 21.72
C SER A 203 3.17 5.31 21.66
N SER A 204 3.81 4.59 22.58
CA SER A 204 5.26 4.31 22.59
C SER A 204 5.51 2.91 23.11
N TYR A 205 6.50 2.24 22.56
CA TYR A 205 6.91 0.90 22.95
C TYR A 205 8.40 0.69 22.70
N GLU A 206 9.13 0.19 23.70
CA GLU A 206 10.55 -0.07 23.57
C GLU A 206 10.88 -1.50 24.02
N VAL A 207 11.93 -2.07 23.45
CA VAL A 207 12.52 -3.33 23.90
C VAL A 207 13.89 -3.00 24.53
N ILE A 208 14.01 -3.19 25.84
CA ILE A 208 15.24 -2.93 26.57
C ILE A 208 15.64 -4.19 27.33
N ALA A 209 16.51 -4.98 26.70
CA ALA A 209 17.14 -6.15 27.27
C ALA A 209 18.66 -5.97 27.32
N GLU A 210 19.38 -6.86 28.01
CA GLU A 210 20.82 -6.73 28.21
C GLU A 210 21.61 -6.60 26.90
N ARG A 211 21.25 -7.41 25.91
CA ARG A 211 21.95 -7.48 24.60
C ARG A 211 21.19 -6.86 23.44
N ILE A 212 19.90 -6.56 23.62
CA ILE A 212 19.00 -6.08 22.55
C ILE A 212 18.26 -4.85 23.08
N LYS A 213 18.43 -3.73 22.40
CA LYS A 213 17.71 -2.49 22.70
C LYS A 213 17.06 -1.95 21.43
N ILE A 214 15.78 -1.60 21.49
CA ILE A 214 15.07 -0.96 20.40
C ILE A 214 14.32 0.24 20.94
N TYR A 215 14.73 1.43 20.51
CA TYR A 215 14.19 2.71 20.97
C TYR A 215 13.06 3.19 20.04
N ASN A 216 11.98 3.66 20.65
CA ASN A 216 10.84 4.24 19.90
C ASN A 216 11.04 5.72 19.61
N LYS A 217 11.97 6.03 18.74
CA LYS A 217 12.26 7.41 18.32
C LYS A 217 13.01 7.47 16.99
N SER A 218 13.17 8.71 16.48
CA SER A 218 14.01 9.00 15.32
C SER A 218 15.50 8.78 15.67
N CYS A 219 16.29 8.44 14.66
CA CYS A 219 17.74 8.27 14.74
C CYS A 219 18.52 9.59 14.64
N GLU A 220 17.85 10.74 14.58
CA GLU A 220 18.52 12.05 14.38
C GLU A 220 19.54 12.39 15.46
N GLN A 221 19.32 11.94 16.70
CA GLN A 221 20.23 12.10 17.83
C GLN A 221 20.26 10.82 18.66
N MET A 222 21.33 10.07 18.58
CA MET A 222 21.54 8.80 19.28
C MET A 222 22.31 8.99 20.57
N LEU A 223 21.77 9.80 21.50
CA LEU A 223 22.43 10.20 22.75
C LEU A 223 22.68 9.03 23.72
N GLU A 224 22.03 7.89 23.52
CA GLU A 224 22.19 6.66 24.29
C GLU A 224 23.41 5.86 23.88
N ILE A 225 24.07 6.23 22.78
CA ILE A 225 25.22 5.54 22.21
C ILE A 225 26.45 6.44 22.33
N GLU A 226 27.52 5.91 22.90
CA GLU A 226 28.79 6.60 23.02
C GLU A 226 29.53 6.72 21.68
N ASP A 227 30.46 7.65 21.57
CA ASP A 227 31.30 7.82 20.38
C ASP A 227 32.13 6.56 20.13
N GLY A 228 32.04 6.02 18.92
CA GLY A 228 32.81 4.84 18.51
C GLY A 228 32.36 3.52 19.16
N GLU A 229 31.17 3.44 19.76
CA GLU A 229 30.65 2.22 20.39
C GLU A 229 30.22 1.15 19.37
N ILE A 230 29.81 1.56 18.17
CA ILE A 230 29.19 0.67 17.17
C ILE A 230 30.23 0.07 16.25
N ALA A 231 30.29 -1.25 16.18
CA ALA A 231 31.20 -1.96 15.27
C ALA A 231 30.66 -2.02 13.84
N CYS A 232 29.34 -2.17 13.66
CA CYS A 232 28.72 -2.30 12.36
C CYS A 232 27.32 -1.66 12.35
N ILE A 233 27.03 -0.89 11.33
CA ILE A 233 25.69 -0.35 11.05
C ILE A 233 25.16 -1.03 9.80
N ILE A 234 23.96 -1.62 9.87
CA ILE A 234 23.28 -2.24 8.73
C ILE A 234 21.84 -1.77 8.71
N THR A 235 21.44 -1.09 7.65
CA THR A 235 20.12 -0.48 7.61
C THR A 235 19.54 -0.39 6.19
N SER A 236 18.21 -0.24 6.12
CA SER A 236 17.49 0.02 4.87
C SER A 236 16.49 1.15 5.12
N PRO A 237 16.80 2.37 4.70
CA PRO A 237 15.91 3.52 4.89
C PRO A 237 14.60 3.35 4.10
N PRO A 238 13.53 4.08 4.46
CA PRO A 238 12.33 4.17 3.64
C PRO A 238 12.67 4.65 2.22
N TYR A 239 12.10 4.01 1.20
CA TYR A 239 12.35 4.40 -0.20
C TYR A 239 11.42 5.54 -0.61
N PHE A 240 11.94 6.46 -1.41
CA PHE A 240 11.25 7.67 -1.83
C PHE A 240 9.89 7.36 -2.49
N GLN A 241 8.81 7.96 -1.97
CA GLN A 241 7.41 7.83 -2.40
C GLN A 241 6.88 6.39 -2.58
N MET A 242 7.57 5.40 -2.01
CA MET A 242 7.10 4.02 -2.11
C MET A 242 6.05 3.66 -1.06
N ARG A 243 6.12 4.27 0.13
CA ARG A 243 5.21 3.94 1.24
C ARG A 243 5.00 5.11 2.17
N ASP A 244 3.76 5.30 2.53
CA ASP A 244 3.37 6.07 3.69
C ASP A 244 3.18 5.10 4.87
N TYR A 245 3.97 5.30 5.94
CA TYR A 245 3.89 4.51 7.17
C TYR A 245 2.92 5.11 8.20
N GLY A 246 2.35 6.30 7.91
CA GLY A 246 1.34 6.94 8.75
C GLY A 246 1.91 7.58 10.02
N THR A 247 3.21 7.90 10.05
CA THR A 247 3.89 8.51 11.21
C THR A 247 4.01 10.03 11.12
N GLY A 248 3.39 10.65 10.12
CA GLY A 248 3.34 12.11 9.98
C GLY A 248 4.56 12.70 9.31
N VAL A 249 4.91 13.94 9.70
CA VAL A 249 5.96 14.76 9.03
C VAL A 249 7.39 14.26 9.25
N ASP A 250 7.61 13.42 10.25
CA ASP A 250 8.94 12.92 10.61
C ASP A 250 9.35 11.67 9.82
N GLN A 251 8.49 11.21 8.92
CA GLN A 251 8.75 10.05 8.10
C GLN A 251 9.63 10.39 6.90
N ARG A 252 10.75 9.70 6.73
CA ARG A 252 11.53 9.71 5.47
C ARG A 252 10.77 9.03 4.33
N GLY A 253 11.01 9.49 3.11
CA GLY A 253 10.41 8.95 1.89
C GLY A 253 9.13 9.64 1.44
N LEU A 254 8.64 10.66 2.16
CA LEU A 254 7.48 11.49 1.78
C LEU A 254 7.87 12.93 1.39
N GLU A 255 9.15 13.22 1.27
CA GLU A 255 9.65 14.54 0.87
C GLU A 255 9.08 14.96 -0.50
N LYS A 256 9.02 16.26 -0.74
CA LYS A 256 8.43 16.84 -1.96
C LYS A 256 9.20 16.48 -3.23
N ASP A 257 10.51 16.28 -3.12
CA ASP A 257 11.41 15.99 -4.22
C ASP A 257 12.60 15.10 -3.79
N VAL A 258 13.30 14.52 -4.78
CA VAL A 258 14.42 13.60 -4.58
C VAL A 258 15.59 14.26 -3.85
N ASP A 259 15.87 15.53 -4.14
CA ASP A 259 17.04 16.21 -3.55
C ASP A 259 16.81 16.50 -2.06
N SER A 260 15.57 16.84 -1.67
CA SER A 260 15.17 16.97 -0.27
C SER A 260 15.26 15.63 0.47
N PHE A 261 14.83 14.53 -0.18
CA PHE A 261 14.96 13.19 0.36
C PHE A 261 16.41 12.77 0.61
N ILE A 262 17.30 12.97 -0.39
CA ILE A 262 18.74 12.67 -0.27
C ILE A 262 19.38 13.48 0.86
N LYS A 263 19.09 14.78 0.95
CA LYS A 263 19.58 15.62 2.05
C LYS A 263 19.12 15.11 3.43
N GLY A 264 17.86 14.71 3.54
CA GLY A 264 17.32 14.11 4.76
C GLY A 264 18.07 12.83 5.15
N LEU A 265 18.25 11.90 4.19
CA LEU A 265 18.99 10.66 4.44
C LEU A 265 20.43 10.93 4.90
N VAL A 266 21.17 11.80 4.21
CA VAL A 266 22.55 12.15 4.60
C VAL A 266 22.60 12.73 6.01
N SER A 267 21.61 13.56 6.36
CA SER A 267 21.51 14.09 7.75
C SER A 267 21.37 12.99 8.80
N ASP A 268 20.54 11.97 8.52
CA ASP A 268 20.36 10.84 9.44
C ASP A 268 21.65 10.02 9.62
N PHE A 269 22.51 9.96 8.60
CA PHE A 269 23.79 9.26 8.67
C PHE A 269 24.93 10.06 9.31
N ARG A 270 24.75 11.34 9.62
CA ARG A 270 25.81 12.14 10.28
C ARG A 270 26.11 11.67 11.70
N ASP A 271 25.06 11.38 12.50
CA ASP A 271 25.28 10.87 13.85
C ASP A 271 25.80 9.41 13.84
N CYS A 272 25.49 8.66 12.77
CA CYS A 272 26.10 7.35 12.52
C CYS A 272 27.64 7.43 12.47
N LYS A 273 28.21 8.51 11.93
CA LYS A 273 29.65 8.71 11.85
C LYS A 273 30.30 8.92 13.21
N ARG A 274 29.59 9.52 14.16
CA ARG A 274 30.03 9.70 15.56
C ARG A 274 30.06 8.36 16.29
N VAL A 275 28.93 7.61 16.22
CA VAL A 275 28.78 6.37 17.01
C VAL A 275 29.54 5.19 16.43
N LEU A 276 29.85 5.19 15.12
CA LEU A 276 30.61 4.13 14.45
C LEU A 276 32.07 4.12 14.94
N ALA A 277 32.61 2.96 15.25
CA ALA A 277 34.03 2.77 15.54
C ALA A 277 34.92 3.19 14.36
N ASP A 278 36.16 3.55 14.58
CA ASP A 278 37.07 4.01 13.53
C ASP A 278 37.41 2.91 12.52
N ASP A 279 37.34 1.65 12.97
CA ASP A 279 37.49 0.45 12.13
C ASP A 279 36.13 -0.21 11.76
N GLY A 280 35.02 0.48 12.05
CA GLY A 280 33.66 -0.01 11.81
C GLY A 280 33.18 0.20 10.36
N SER A 281 32.10 -0.47 10.03
CA SER A 281 31.46 -0.48 8.71
C SER A 281 30.02 -0.02 8.74
N LEU A 282 29.63 0.79 7.75
CA LEU A 282 28.24 1.17 7.47
C LEU A 282 27.75 0.52 6.17
N TRP A 283 26.68 -0.24 6.25
CA TRP A 283 26.04 -0.89 5.12
C TRP A 283 24.61 -0.34 4.93
N VAL A 284 24.32 0.16 3.74
CA VAL A 284 23.00 0.74 3.42
C VAL A 284 22.37 0.03 2.24
N ASN A 285 21.27 -0.69 2.48
CA ASN A 285 20.46 -1.26 1.41
C ASN A 285 19.49 -0.19 0.88
N LEU A 286 19.62 0.15 -0.39
CA LEU A 286 18.79 1.17 -1.04
C LEU A 286 18.37 0.74 -2.45
N GLY A 287 17.07 0.83 -2.72
CA GLY A 287 16.50 0.58 -4.04
C GLY A 287 16.11 1.84 -4.78
N GLU A 288 15.98 1.73 -6.10
CA GLU A 288 15.53 2.80 -6.97
C GLU A 288 14.01 2.99 -6.86
N ALA A 289 13.52 4.22 -6.93
CA ALA A 289 12.12 4.54 -7.11
C ALA A 289 11.84 4.97 -8.55
N VAL A 290 10.65 4.60 -9.04
CA VAL A 290 10.16 5.02 -10.36
C VAL A 290 9.09 6.06 -10.18
N ILE A 291 9.36 7.29 -10.62
CA ILE A 291 8.46 8.42 -10.53
C ILE A 291 8.08 8.83 -11.96
N ASP A 292 6.79 8.97 -12.23
CA ASP A 292 6.26 9.32 -13.55
C ASP A 292 6.81 8.45 -14.71
N GLY A 293 7.07 7.18 -14.41
CA GLY A 293 7.60 6.23 -15.38
C GLY A 293 9.12 6.26 -15.57
N HIS A 294 9.87 7.09 -14.86
CA HIS A 294 11.31 7.29 -15.02
C HIS A 294 12.10 6.88 -13.76
N TYR A 295 13.34 6.45 -13.96
CA TYR A 295 14.34 6.32 -12.89
C TYR A 295 14.89 7.68 -12.51
N ASN A 296 15.14 7.88 -11.23
CA ASN A 296 15.64 9.14 -10.69
C ASN A 296 17.08 9.05 -10.19
N ALA A 297 17.73 7.91 -10.38
CA ALA A 297 19.09 7.61 -9.96
C ALA A 297 19.32 7.84 -8.44
N ILE A 298 18.28 7.56 -7.64
CA ILE A 298 18.29 7.80 -6.19
C ILE A 298 19.45 7.11 -5.48
N PRO A 299 19.73 5.79 -5.70
CA PRO A 299 20.86 5.13 -5.05
C PRO A 299 22.21 5.80 -5.37
N HIS A 300 22.42 6.19 -6.61
CA HIS A 300 23.67 6.81 -7.06
C HIS A 300 23.84 8.23 -6.52
N LYS A 301 22.76 9.04 -6.52
CA LYS A 301 22.75 10.38 -5.88
C LYS A 301 23.07 10.27 -4.39
N PHE A 302 22.51 9.28 -3.71
CA PHE A 302 22.79 9.01 -2.30
C PHE A 302 24.27 8.74 -2.06
N VAL A 303 24.91 7.86 -2.85
CA VAL A 303 26.35 7.57 -2.72
C VAL A 303 27.19 8.84 -2.89
N LEU A 304 26.92 9.64 -3.94
CA LEU A 304 27.65 10.88 -4.18
C LEU A 304 27.49 11.87 -3.03
N ALA A 305 26.28 12.02 -2.50
CA ALA A 305 26.01 12.92 -1.37
C ALA A 305 26.68 12.43 -0.06
N MET A 306 26.75 11.14 0.20
CA MET A 306 27.48 10.55 1.32
C MET A 306 28.99 10.80 1.20
N MET A 307 29.54 10.68 -0.01
CA MET A 307 30.97 11.00 -0.25
C MET A 307 31.23 12.49 -0.05
N GLU A 308 30.35 13.37 -0.47
CA GLU A 308 30.45 14.82 -0.20
C GLU A 308 30.36 15.15 1.29
N ASP A 309 29.58 14.37 2.08
CA ASP A 309 29.52 14.48 3.55
C ASP A 309 30.73 13.83 4.27
N GLY A 310 31.70 13.34 3.48
CA GLY A 310 33.00 12.85 3.94
C GLY A 310 33.03 11.39 4.37
N TRP A 311 32.08 10.57 3.93
CA TRP A 311 32.17 9.13 4.00
C TRP A 311 33.10 8.59 2.90
N ILE A 312 33.85 7.53 3.19
CA ILE A 312 34.60 6.80 2.17
C ILE A 312 33.68 5.71 1.60
N PHE A 313 33.32 5.84 0.34
CA PHE A 313 32.60 4.78 -0.37
C PHE A 313 33.58 3.68 -0.72
N ASN A 314 33.43 2.51 -0.09
CA ASN A 314 34.39 1.43 -0.17
C ASN A 314 34.00 0.36 -1.21
N ASP A 315 32.74 -0.07 -1.20
CA ASP A 315 32.27 -1.15 -2.06
C ASP A 315 30.74 -1.08 -2.27
N GLU A 316 30.24 -1.81 -3.26
CA GLU A 316 28.81 -2.06 -3.43
C GLU A 316 28.56 -3.55 -3.70
N ILE A 317 27.50 -4.07 -3.08
CA ILE A 317 26.99 -5.40 -3.32
C ILE A 317 25.64 -5.28 -4.05
N ILE A 318 25.46 -6.08 -5.09
CA ILE A 318 24.20 -6.17 -5.82
C ILE A 318 23.36 -7.31 -5.23
N TRP A 319 22.28 -6.97 -4.55
CA TRP A 319 21.29 -7.96 -4.14
C TRP A 319 20.35 -8.29 -5.29
N VAL A 320 20.48 -9.46 -5.89
CA VAL A 320 19.59 -9.97 -6.94
C VAL A 320 18.45 -10.76 -6.32
N LYS A 321 17.23 -10.35 -6.63
CA LYS A 321 15.98 -11.01 -6.17
C LYS A 321 15.63 -12.17 -7.09
N ASN A 322 15.56 -13.38 -6.55
CA ASN A 322 15.13 -14.55 -7.32
C ASN A 322 13.63 -14.53 -7.68
N ASN A 323 12.82 -13.73 -6.94
CA ASN A 323 11.39 -13.58 -7.12
C ASN A 323 10.98 -12.12 -7.39
N PRO A 324 11.49 -11.48 -8.46
CA PRO A 324 11.16 -10.08 -8.74
C PRO A 324 9.68 -9.92 -9.09
N VAL A 325 9.11 -8.75 -8.75
CA VAL A 325 7.72 -8.42 -9.10
C VAL A 325 7.67 -7.96 -10.55
N PHE A 326 6.94 -8.70 -11.39
CA PHE A 326 6.72 -8.35 -12.79
C PHE A 326 5.71 -7.20 -12.90
N THR A 327 6.03 -6.21 -13.71
CA THR A 327 5.14 -5.09 -14.02
C THR A 327 4.91 -5.03 -15.54
N GLN A 328 3.74 -4.57 -15.97
CA GLN A 328 3.43 -4.37 -17.40
C GLN A 328 4.00 -3.07 -17.97
N ALA A 329 5.03 -2.50 -17.35
CA ALA A 329 5.67 -1.28 -17.82
C ALA A 329 6.55 -1.53 -19.04
N LYS A 330 6.73 -0.51 -19.91
CA LYS A 330 7.63 -0.55 -21.07
C LYS A 330 9.11 -0.46 -20.65
N ARG A 331 9.55 -1.36 -19.77
CA ARG A 331 10.93 -1.47 -19.28
C ARG A 331 11.21 -2.87 -18.77
N THR A 332 12.49 -3.20 -18.56
CA THR A 332 12.91 -4.43 -17.92
C THR A 332 12.42 -4.52 -16.47
N VAL A 333 12.25 -5.75 -15.99
CA VAL A 333 11.91 -5.99 -14.58
C VAL A 333 13.10 -5.66 -13.70
N ARG A 334 12.88 -4.83 -12.67
CA ARG A 334 13.92 -4.53 -11.67
C ARG A 334 14.06 -5.71 -10.71
N ALA A 335 15.13 -6.47 -10.89
CA ALA A 335 15.40 -7.68 -10.12
C ALA A 335 16.51 -7.51 -9.08
N HIS A 336 16.97 -6.28 -8.83
CA HIS A 336 18.06 -6.02 -7.86
C HIS A 336 17.83 -4.78 -7.02
N GLU A 337 18.55 -4.71 -5.92
CA GLU A 337 18.79 -3.54 -5.09
C GLU A 337 20.28 -3.43 -4.79
N TYR A 338 20.72 -2.27 -4.31
CA TYR A 338 22.10 -1.98 -3.97
C TYR A 338 22.31 -2.10 -2.45
N ILE A 339 23.47 -2.60 -2.03
CA ILE A 339 23.94 -2.58 -0.66
C ILE A 339 25.28 -1.86 -0.68
N PHE A 340 25.30 -0.62 -0.24
CA PHE A 340 26.47 0.24 -0.27
C PHE A 340 27.29 0.09 1.00
N HIS A 341 28.61 -0.01 0.87
CA HIS A 341 29.58 -0.07 1.95
C HIS A 341 30.30 1.27 2.12
N PHE A 342 30.13 1.88 3.27
CA PHE A 342 30.85 3.09 3.67
C PHE A 342 31.69 2.82 4.89
N VAL A 343 32.86 3.51 4.98
CA VAL A 343 33.79 3.43 6.10
C VAL A 343 34.31 4.81 6.48
N LYS A 344 34.84 4.97 7.69
CA LYS A 344 35.46 6.22 8.16
C LYS A 344 36.92 6.34 7.72
N SER A 345 37.63 5.20 7.60
CA SER A 345 39.04 5.14 7.26
C SER A 345 39.35 3.90 6.44
N SER A 346 40.56 3.80 5.91
CA SER A 346 41.05 2.59 5.20
C SER A 346 41.36 1.42 6.15
N ASN A 347 41.36 1.65 7.46
CA ASN A 347 41.62 0.62 8.46
C ASN A 347 40.31 0.10 9.05
N TYR A 348 39.47 -0.53 8.22
CA TYR A 348 38.19 -1.13 8.61
C TYR A 348 38.33 -2.65 8.75
N LYS A 349 37.50 -3.23 9.63
CA LYS A 349 37.40 -4.68 9.79
C LYS A 349 36.70 -5.30 8.57
N TYR A 350 37.38 -6.28 7.95
CA TYR A 350 36.81 -7.06 6.86
C TYR A 350 37.45 -8.46 6.85
N ASP A 351 36.68 -9.47 7.24
CA ASP A 351 37.15 -10.85 7.31
C ASP A 351 36.16 -11.78 6.65
N ILE A 352 36.62 -12.49 5.61
CA ILE A 352 35.86 -13.53 4.92
C ILE A 352 36.35 -14.93 5.24
N SER A 353 37.30 -15.10 6.18
CA SER A 353 37.86 -16.38 6.55
C SER A 353 36.86 -17.36 7.16
N TRP A 354 35.78 -16.80 7.77
CA TRP A 354 34.66 -17.58 8.27
C TRP A 354 34.02 -18.47 7.19
N LEU A 355 34.12 -18.11 5.91
CA LEU A 355 33.67 -18.92 4.78
C LEU A 355 34.48 -20.18 4.55
N SER A 356 35.80 -20.08 4.68
CA SER A 356 36.70 -21.21 4.48
C SER A 356 36.66 -22.21 5.65
N ASN A 357 36.20 -21.76 6.81
CA ASN A 357 35.97 -22.62 7.97
C ASN A 357 34.64 -23.39 7.90
N LEU A 358 33.77 -23.08 6.95
CA LEU A 358 32.57 -23.84 6.64
C LEU A 358 32.93 -25.05 5.76
N SER A 359 33.65 -26.05 6.34
CA SER A 359 34.05 -27.23 5.64
C SER A 359 32.90 -28.16 5.23
N ASP A 360 31.73 -28.01 5.89
CA ASP A 360 30.47 -28.66 5.56
C ASP A 360 29.31 -27.65 5.73
N PRO A 361 28.39 -27.50 4.75
CA PRO A 361 27.14 -26.79 4.94
C PRO A 361 26.36 -27.25 6.19
N ASN A 362 26.61 -28.48 6.65
CA ASN A 362 26.04 -29.05 7.85
C ASN A 362 26.66 -28.50 9.17
N ASP A 363 27.87 -27.95 9.15
CA ASP A 363 28.47 -27.36 10.34
C ASP A 363 27.72 -26.14 10.84
N LEU A 364 27.05 -25.41 9.95
CA LEU A 364 26.11 -24.34 10.30
C LEU A 364 24.70 -24.87 10.67
N ILE A 365 24.37 -26.13 10.32
CA ILE A 365 23.11 -26.79 10.68
C ILE A 365 23.07 -27.16 12.17
N SER A 366 24.21 -27.39 12.81
CA SER A 366 24.32 -27.65 14.25
C SER A 366 23.77 -26.52 15.14
N TYR A 367 23.56 -25.33 14.58
CA TYR A 367 23.03 -24.16 15.27
C TYR A 367 21.50 -24.03 15.28
N GLY A 368 20.76 -25.12 15.06
CA GLY A 368 19.30 -25.17 15.30
C GLY A 368 18.42 -24.45 14.26
N THR A 369 19.00 -23.96 13.16
CA THR A 369 18.28 -23.21 12.13
C THR A 369 18.43 -23.82 10.73
N SER A 370 18.30 -25.13 10.66
CA SER A 370 18.66 -25.99 9.51
C SER A 370 18.15 -25.57 8.12
N GLY A 371 17.11 -24.75 8.02
CA GLY A 371 16.61 -24.25 6.74
C GLY A 371 17.13 -22.86 6.34
N LYS A 372 17.67 -22.08 7.29
CA LYS A 372 18.04 -20.68 7.03
C LYS A 372 19.47 -20.54 6.48
N ILE A 373 20.36 -21.42 6.88
CA ILE A 373 21.81 -21.34 6.59
C ILE A 373 22.21 -22.12 5.34
N SER A 374 21.54 -23.23 5.02
CA SER A 374 21.77 -23.90 3.72
C SER A 374 21.42 -23.00 2.52
N ASN A 375 20.43 -22.08 2.69
CA ASN A 375 20.12 -21.05 1.71
C ASN A 375 21.19 -19.94 1.65
N LEU A 376 21.92 -19.70 2.73
CA LEU A 376 23.03 -18.74 2.80
C LEU A 376 24.14 -19.15 1.83
N MET A 377 24.60 -20.40 1.92
CA MET A 377 25.72 -20.94 1.13
C MET A 377 25.41 -21.01 -0.36
N SER A 378 24.16 -21.35 -0.73
CA SER A 378 23.76 -21.44 -2.15
C SER A 378 23.52 -20.07 -2.80
N SER A 379 23.42 -19.00 -2.00
CA SER A 379 23.13 -17.64 -2.48
C SER A 379 24.37 -16.78 -2.71
N MET A 380 25.58 -17.29 -2.40
CA MET A 380 26.81 -16.49 -2.42
C MET A 380 27.88 -17.10 -3.32
N ASP A 381 28.32 -16.33 -4.30
CA ASP A 381 29.66 -16.50 -4.87
C ASP A 381 30.50 -15.31 -4.37
N PHE A 382 31.35 -15.54 -3.35
CA PHE A 382 32.17 -14.49 -2.71
C PHE A 382 33.29 -13.94 -3.58
N ARG A 383 33.46 -14.46 -4.76
CA ARG A 383 34.34 -13.87 -5.76
C ARG A 383 33.69 -12.78 -6.57
N GLU A 384 32.36 -12.63 -6.40
CA GLU A 384 31.55 -11.60 -7.03
C GLU A 384 30.83 -10.78 -5.95
N ASN A 385 30.65 -9.49 -6.19
CA ASN A 385 29.87 -8.60 -5.33
C ASN A 385 28.35 -8.78 -5.53
N ILE A 386 27.88 -10.03 -5.57
CA ILE A 386 26.49 -10.39 -5.86
C ILE A 386 25.94 -11.33 -4.79
N ILE A 387 24.82 -10.94 -4.18
CA ILE A 387 24.01 -11.81 -3.32
C ILE A 387 22.72 -12.15 -4.05
N ARG A 388 22.42 -13.47 -4.19
CA ARG A 388 21.18 -13.96 -4.81
C ARG A 388 20.29 -14.58 -3.76
N THR A 389 19.13 -13.98 -3.49
CA THR A 389 18.19 -14.53 -2.52
C THR A 389 16.74 -14.09 -2.83
N ASN A 390 15.77 -14.79 -2.23
CA ASN A 390 14.38 -14.37 -2.28
C ASN A 390 14.15 -13.13 -1.40
N SER A 391 13.14 -12.34 -1.75
CA SER A 391 12.63 -11.32 -0.83
C SER A 391 12.09 -11.97 0.44
N ASN A 392 12.18 -11.26 1.56
CA ASN A 392 11.72 -11.80 2.84
C ASN A 392 10.21 -12.13 2.80
N ASN A 393 9.85 -13.32 3.30
CA ASN A 393 8.46 -13.69 3.52
C ASN A 393 8.05 -13.36 4.95
N MET A 394 7.22 -12.33 5.09
CA MET A 394 6.73 -11.83 6.39
C MET A 394 5.48 -12.58 6.91
N GLU A 395 5.01 -13.64 6.23
CA GLU A 395 3.75 -14.31 6.60
C GLU A 395 3.82 -14.98 7.97
N LYS A 396 4.96 -15.60 8.31
CA LYS A 396 5.16 -16.22 9.62
C LYS A 396 5.03 -15.17 10.71
N LEU A 397 5.78 -14.07 10.62
CA LEU A 397 5.75 -12.99 11.61
C LEU A 397 4.37 -12.34 11.72
N ARG A 398 3.68 -12.10 10.59
CA ARG A 398 2.30 -11.57 10.61
C ARG A 398 1.33 -12.47 11.35
N ARG A 399 1.46 -13.79 11.20
CA ARG A 399 0.62 -14.77 11.92
C ARG A 399 0.93 -14.71 13.41
N GLU A 400 2.19 -14.75 13.79
CA GLU A 400 2.64 -14.67 15.19
C GLU A 400 2.18 -13.37 15.87
N CYS A 401 2.25 -12.23 15.19
CA CYS A 401 1.69 -10.96 15.67
C CYS A 401 0.15 -11.03 15.83
N SER A 402 -0.54 -11.64 14.85
CA SER A 402 -1.99 -11.81 14.91
C SER A 402 -2.42 -12.72 16.07
N ASP A 403 -1.66 -13.76 16.35
CA ASP A 403 -1.88 -14.65 17.51
C ASP A 403 -1.68 -13.91 18.85
N LYS A 404 -0.88 -12.84 18.86
CA LYS A 404 -0.70 -11.93 20.00
C LYS A 404 -1.69 -10.75 20.03
N GLY A 405 -2.65 -10.70 19.12
CA GLY A 405 -3.76 -9.75 19.11
C GLY A 405 -3.58 -8.48 18.29
N PHE A 406 -2.50 -8.33 17.53
CA PHE A 406 -2.30 -7.18 16.64
C PHE A 406 -1.90 -7.58 15.21
N HIS A 407 -2.21 -6.72 14.24
CA HIS A 407 -1.96 -6.99 12.82
C HIS A 407 -0.79 -6.18 12.29
N LEU A 408 0.29 -6.87 11.91
CA LEU A 408 1.49 -6.23 11.37
C LEU A 408 1.25 -5.69 9.95
N THR A 409 1.36 -4.36 9.79
CA THR A 409 1.24 -3.67 8.50
C THR A 409 2.53 -3.60 7.70
N HIS A 410 3.69 -3.96 8.31
CA HIS A 410 5.00 -3.95 7.67
C HIS A 410 5.04 -4.83 6.42
N GLY A 411 5.47 -4.26 5.31
CA GLY A 411 5.33 -4.90 3.99
C GLY A 411 6.60 -5.43 3.37
N ALA A 412 7.79 -5.02 3.80
CA ALA A 412 9.06 -5.46 3.23
C ALA A 412 10.22 -5.23 4.20
N ALA A 413 10.84 -6.30 4.59
CA ALA A 413 12.17 -6.31 5.18
C ALA A 413 13.10 -7.01 4.18
N PHE A 414 14.38 -6.70 4.21
CA PHE A 414 15.36 -7.49 3.48
C PHE A 414 15.49 -8.90 4.10
N PRO A 415 15.96 -9.90 3.36
CA PRO A 415 16.09 -11.25 3.89
C PRO A 415 17.20 -11.32 4.95
N LEU A 416 17.01 -12.19 5.93
CA LEU A 416 17.94 -12.41 7.05
C LEU A 416 19.37 -12.74 6.58
N THR A 417 19.51 -13.37 5.43
CA THR A 417 20.79 -13.69 4.78
C THR A 417 21.69 -12.46 4.62
N ILE A 418 21.13 -11.30 4.27
CA ILE A 418 21.92 -10.07 4.04
C ILE A 418 22.64 -9.62 5.32
N PRO A 419 21.93 -9.27 6.43
CA PRO A 419 22.62 -8.82 7.62
C PRO A 419 23.50 -9.90 8.25
N LEU A 420 23.17 -11.19 8.14
CA LEU A 420 24.05 -12.28 8.62
C LEU A 420 25.43 -12.22 7.96
N ILE A 421 25.47 -12.15 6.63
CA ILE A 421 26.71 -12.06 5.87
C ILE A 421 27.52 -10.84 6.29
N LEU A 422 26.87 -9.67 6.30
CA LEU A 422 27.53 -8.41 6.57
C LEU A 422 28.09 -8.35 8.01
N ILE A 423 27.33 -8.85 8.99
CA ILE A 423 27.80 -8.96 10.38
C ILE A 423 29.01 -9.87 10.49
N LEU A 424 28.96 -11.06 9.93
CA LEU A 424 30.06 -12.03 9.97
C LEU A 424 31.32 -11.50 9.30
N THR A 425 31.15 -10.68 8.25
CA THR A 425 32.26 -10.12 7.48
C THR A 425 32.93 -8.91 8.15
N THR A 426 32.16 -8.08 8.88
CA THR A 426 32.64 -6.78 9.33
C THR A 426 32.64 -6.60 10.85
N THR A 427 32.38 -7.67 11.61
CA THR A 427 32.49 -7.67 13.07
C THR A 427 33.43 -8.79 13.56
N SER A 428 33.90 -8.67 14.81
CA SER A 428 34.72 -9.71 15.42
C SER A 428 33.94 -10.97 15.74
N LEU A 429 34.49 -12.14 15.43
CA LEU A 429 33.96 -13.43 15.87
C LEU A 429 34.02 -13.65 17.38
N GLN A 430 34.92 -12.93 18.06
CA GLN A 430 35.19 -13.09 19.51
C GLN A 430 34.26 -12.30 20.42
N SER A 431 33.16 -11.75 19.90
CA SER A 431 32.03 -11.25 20.65
C SER A 431 32.09 -9.86 21.30
N GLY A 432 30.89 -9.39 21.60
CA GLY A 432 30.65 -8.13 22.30
C GLY A 432 30.46 -6.94 21.39
N ASP A 433 30.75 -7.08 20.09
CA ASP A 433 30.52 -6.02 19.12
C ASP A 433 29.02 -5.66 19.08
N THR A 434 28.73 -4.37 18.97
CA THR A 434 27.36 -3.85 18.86
C THR A 434 27.04 -3.56 17.41
N VAL A 435 25.89 -4.07 16.94
CA VAL A 435 25.31 -3.81 15.62
C VAL A 435 24.17 -2.80 15.77
N LEU A 436 24.14 -1.79 14.91
CA LEU A 436 23.12 -0.75 14.89
C LEU A 436 22.26 -0.81 13.62
N ASP A 437 20.96 -0.61 13.77
CA ASP A 437 20.05 -0.36 12.65
C ASP A 437 19.19 0.88 12.95
N ILE A 438 19.44 1.96 12.22
CA ILE A 438 18.76 3.25 12.43
C ILE A 438 17.34 3.32 11.83
N TYR A 439 16.94 2.29 11.06
CA TYR A 439 15.60 2.10 10.53
C TYR A 439 15.17 0.65 10.77
N SER A 440 15.17 0.25 12.03
CA SER A 440 15.06 -1.13 12.52
C SER A 440 13.85 -1.91 11.96
N GLY A 441 12.74 -1.23 11.70
CA GLY A 441 11.53 -1.88 11.24
C GLY A 441 11.10 -3.01 12.18
N THR A 442 11.08 -4.24 11.67
CA THR A 442 10.79 -5.45 12.46
C THR A 442 12.05 -6.22 12.87
N ALA A 443 13.18 -5.54 13.04
CA ALA A 443 14.46 -6.03 13.55
C ALA A 443 15.03 -7.28 12.85
N THR A 444 15.05 -7.32 11.52
CA THR A 444 15.75 -8.39 10.79
C THR A 444 17.26 -8.36 11.04
N THR A 445 17.85 -7.15 11.12
CA THR A 445 19.25 -6.95 11.54
C THR A 445 19.46 -7.42 12.98
N GLY A 446 18.49 -7.16 13.87
CA GLY A 446 18.54 -7.61 15.27
C GLY A 446 18.51 -9.12 15.41
N GLU A 447 17.69 -9.83 14.60
CA GLU A 447 17.69 -11.30 14.54
C GLU A 447 19.08 -11.83 14.11
N ALA A 448 19.69 -11.23 13.09
CA ALA A 448 21.03 -11.62 12.65
C ALA A 448 22.12 -11.35 13.71
N ALA A 449 22.05 -10.19 14.38
CA ALA A 449 22.98 -9.85 15.46
C ALA A 449 22.86 -10.83 16.65
N ALA A 450 21.63 -11.13 17.08
CA ALA A 450 21.36 -12.07 18.16
C ALA A 450 21.85 -13.49 17.81
N MET A 451 21.53 -13.99 16.60
CA MET A 451 22.01 -15.30 16.11
C MET A 451 23.53 -15.43 16.14
N THR A 452 24.24 -14.34 15.91
CA THR A 452 25.71 -14.33 15.82
C THR A 452 26.38 -13.85 17.12
N GLY A 453 25.63 -13.76 18.22
CA GLY A 453 26.16 -13.40 19.54
C GLY A 453 26.57 -11.93 19.70
N ARG A 454 26.13 -11.04 18.78
CA ARG A 454 26.40 -9.61 18.86
C ARG A 454 25.31 -8.90 19.68
N LYS A 455 25.63 -7.76 20.24
CA LYS A 455 24.63 -6.84 20.80
C LYS A 455 23.92 -6.12 19.66
N TYR A 456 22.69 -5.70 19.90
CA TYR A 456 21.90 -4.99 18.93
C TYR A 456 21.28 -3.72 19.50
N ILE A 457 21.33 -2.65 18.73
CA ILE A 457 20.59 -1.41 18.99
C ILE A 457 19.78 -1.09 17.73
N GLY A 458 18.49 -0.81 17.91
CA GLY A 458 17.58 -0.41 16.83
C GLY A 458 16.88 0.90 17.14
N TYR A 459 16.61 1.71 16.11
CA TYR A 459 15.74 2.89 16.18
C TYR A 459 14.55 2.67 15.26
N GLU A 460 13.34 2.85 15.77
CA GLU A 460 12.10 2.70 15.03
C GLU A 460 11.04 3.66 15.57
N ILE A 461 10.41 4.44 14.69
CA ILE A 461 9.42 5.43 15.09
C ILE A 461 8.01 4.81 15.28
N LYS A 462 7.77 3.61 14.77
CA LYS A 462 6.46 2.97 14.80
C LYS A 462 6.38 1.89 15.89
N PRO A 463 5.62 2.10 16.99
CA PRO A 463 5.50 1.13 18.06
C PRO A 463 5.07 -0.26 17.63
N GLU A 464 4.15 -0.36 16.65
CA GLU A 464 3.72 -1.63 16.05
C GLU A 464 4.90 -2.48 15.54
N TYR A 465 5.90 -1.82 14.93
CA TYR A 465 7.06 -2.53 14.37
C TYR A 465 8.01 -2.99 15.47
N ILE A 466 8.13 -2.22 16.56
CA ILE A 466 8.91 -2.62 17.75
C ILE A 466 8.24 -3.81 18.45
N MET A 467 6.92 -3.81 18.60
CA MET A 467 6.20 -4.97 19.13
C MET A 467 6.39 -6.22 18.27
N ALA A 468 6.39 -6.05 16.93
CA ALA A 468 6.70 -7.14 16.02
C ALA A 468 8.17 -7.59 16.10
N SER A 469 9.09 -6.67 16.41
CA SER A 469 10.49 -7.00 16.67
C SER A 469 10.64 -7.84 17.94
N GLU A 470 9.90 -7.55 18.99
CA GLU A 470 9.87 -8.38 20.20
C GLU A 470 9.37 -9.79 19.89
N VAL A 471 8.32 -9.93 19.07
CA VAL A 471 7.84 -11.25 18.62
C VAL A 471 8.92 -12.00 17.86
N ARG A 472 9.62 -11.32 16.94
CA ARG A 472 10.71 -11.91 16.16
C ARG A 472 11.89 -12.36 17.02
N LEU A 473 12.22 -11.56 18.03
CA LEU A 473 13.40 -11.72 18.87
C LEU A 473 13.12 -12.51 20.15
N ALA A 474 11.90 -13.04 20.33
CA ALA A 474 11.46 -13.66 21.58
C ALA A 474 12.39 -14.76 22.10
N GLU A 475 13.03 -15.53 21.20
CA GLU A 475 13.99 -16.58 21.53
C GLU A 475 15.27 -16.05 22.16
N TYR A 476 15.61 -14.76 21.94
CA TYR A 476 16.85 -14.12 22.35
C TYR A 476 16.68 -13.14 23.52
N LEU A 477 15.46 -12.78 23.88
CA LEU A 477 15.17 -11.79 24.92
C LEU A 477 15.19 -12.34 26.36
N GLY A 478 15.08 -13.65 26.53
CA GLY A 478 14.90 -14.29 27.83
C GLY A 478 15.90 -15.37 28.22
N ASN A 479 16.93 -15.62 27.41
CA ASN A 479 17.87 -16.72 27.66
C ASN A 479 19.28 -16.20 27.98
N ASP A 480 19.82 -16.68 29.08
CA ASP A 480 21.28 -16.84 29.25
C ASP A 480 21.88 -17.53 28.02
N ASP A 481 23.13 -17.26 27.72
CA ASP A 481 23.96 -17.60 26.55
C ASP A 481 23.76 -18.96 25.83
N SER A 482 22.78 -19.78 26.20
CA SER A 482 22.55 -21.14 25.70
C SER A 482 22.02 -21.25 24.26
N ASN A 483 21.50 -20.15 23.66
CA ASN A 483 21.02 -20.10 22.28
C ASN A 483 21.92 -19.30 21.33
N LEU A 484 23.09 -18.91 21.79
CA LEU A 484 24.08 -18.21 20.98
C LEU A 484 24.82 -19.19 20.07
N LEU A 485 25.13 -18.77 18.85
CA LEU A 485 26.09 -19.43 18.00
C LEU A 485 27.43 -19.49 18.72
N ALA A 486 27.81 -20.63 19.29
CA ALA A 486 29.14 -20.83 19.80
C ALA A 486 30.13 -20.66 18.63
N ALA A 487 31.12 -19.80 18.81
CA ALA A 487 32.11 -19.42 17.82
C ALA A 487 32.89 -20.63 17.28
#